data_8b98bf7cbdc9680beb9f3b965bf6ccb7
#
_entry.id   8b98bf7cbdc9680beb9f3b965bf6ccb7
#
_cell.length_a   1.000
_cell.length_b   1.000
_cell.length_c   1.000
_cell.angle_alpha   90.00
_cell.angle_beta   90.00
_cell.angle_gamma   90.00
#
_symmetry.space_group_name_H-M   'P 1'
#
loop_
_entity.id
_entity.type
_entity.pdbx_description
1 polymer ?
#
loop_
_entity_poly.entity_id
_entity_poly.type
_entity_poly.pdbx_seq_one_letter_code
_entity_poly.pdbx_strand_id
1 'polypeptide(L)'
;MKRILVFGDSNSWGYTDEDNGQRYEKRWPVLLNQELIQKGFNTEIIEDCLPGRTTNIDDPQDGIHLNGAKVLKSSLLSHSPIDLVILMLGTNDLKFRFHRTAENIADGIKELIQIVLDTNSGSGGWHDINKSNLVVICPPSLGEKSYDPNWINFKEWEGGLEKSTELHFSFEKVCSQMGVHLIDANEFCQSSSIDPIHWSKKMHLKFSENLAKIIDQKIKL
;
A
#
# COMPACT_ATOMS: atom_id res chain seq x y z
N MET A 1 -16.26 5.74 -16.70
CA MET A 1 -15.07 6.14 -15.91
C MET A 1 -14.79 5.01 -14.91
N LYS A 2 -13.57 4.51 -14.86
CA LYS A 2 -13.14 3.46 -13.93
C LYS A 2 -12.65 4.08 -12.62
N ARG A 3 -13.11 3.59 -11.49
CA ARG A 3 -12.77 4.12 -10.18
C ARG A 3 -11.83 3.17 -9.45
N ILE A 4 -10.67 3.69 -9.06
CA ILE A 4 -9.59 2.95 -8.42
C ILE A 4 -9.41 3.50 -7.01
N LEU A 5 -9.60 2.67 -5.99
CA LEU A 5 -9.29 3.01 -4.60
C LEU A 5 -7.86 2.59 -4.28
N VAL A 6 -7.03 3.54 -3.88
CA VAL A 6 -5.72 3.27 -3.28
C VAL A 6 -5.85 3.33 -1.77
N PHE A 7 -5.62 2.21 -1.11
CA PHE A 7 -5.63 2.09 0.34
C PHE A 7 -4.20 1.79 0.82
N GLY A 8 -3.57 2.77 1.49
CA GLY A 8 -2.15 2.71 1.79
C GLY A 8 -1.73 3.53 3.01
N ASP A 9 -0.42 3.63 3.18
CA ASP A 9 0.26 4.36 4.25
C ASP A 9 0.92 5.66 3.77
N SER A 10 1.99 6.09 4.45
CA SER A 10 2.74 7.31 4.15
C SER A 10 3.35 7.34 2.74
N ASN A 11 3.82 6.20 2.22
CA ASN A 11 4.37 6.11 0.87
C ASN A 11 3.31 6.31 -0.21
N SER A 12 2.05 5.94 0.07
CA SER A 12 0.92 6.24 -0.82
C SER A 12 0.35 7.64 -0.60
N TRP A 13 0.37 8.13 0.65
CA TRP A 13 -0.06 9.48 0.99
C TRP A 13 0.84 10.55 0.34
N GLY A 14 2.10 10.20 0.06
CA GLY A 14 3.07 11.08 -0.57
C GLY A 14 4.01 11.78 0.41
N TYR A 15 4.34 11.12 1.52
CA TYR A 15 5.42 11.59 2.40
C TYR A 15 6.75 11.49 1.66
N THR A 16 7.55 12.54 1.68
CA THR A 16 8.94 12.53 1.22
C THR A 16 9.81 13.31 2.21
N ASP A 17 11.03 12.84 2.42
CA ASP A 17 12.04 13.54 3.20
C ASP A 17 12.53 14.82 2.52
N GLU A 18 12.43 14.89 1.20
CA GLU A 18 12.82 16.05 0.38
C GLU A 18 11.95 17.29 0.64
N ASP A 19 10.75 17.11 1.16
CA ASP A 19 9.78 18.19 1.47
C ASP A 19 9.49 18.31 2.97
N ASN A 20 10.40 17.89 3.84
CA ASN A 20 10.22 17.92 5.29
C ASN A 20 8.89 17.30 5.77
N GLY A 21 8.47 16.20 5.15
CA GLY A 21 7.25 15.48 5.47
C GLY A 21 5.96 16.14 4.95
N GLN A 22 6.04 17.16 4.12
CA GLN A 22 4.86 17.70 3.44
C GLN A 22 4.34 16.69 2.42
N ARG A 23 3.02 16.71 2.21
CA ARG A 23 2.39 15.85 1.22
C ARG A 23 2.82 16.25 -0.19
N TYR A 24 3.53 15.35 -0.88
CA TYR A 24 4.00 15.60 -2.25
C TYR A 24 2.83 15.63 -3.23
N GLU A 25 2.68 16.73 -3.97
CA GLU A 25 1.57 16.89 -4.91
C GLU A 25 1.58 15.83 -6.03
N LYS A 26 2.78 15.51 -6.56
CA LYS A 26 2.97 14.51 -7.62
C LYS A 26 3.30 13.13 -7.03
N ARG A 27 2.61 12.73 -5.97
CA ARG A 27 2.71 11.39 -5.39
C ARG A 27 2.22 10.32 -6.37
N TRP A 28 2.68 9.10 -6.18
CA TRP A 28 2.45 8.04 -7.15
C TRP A 28 0.96 7.77 -7.51
N PRO A 29 -0.05 7.91 -6.62
CA PRO A 29 -1.44 7.72 -7.05
C PRO A 29 -1.89 8.77 -8.06
N VAL A 30 -1.48 10.04 -7.86
CA VAL A 30 -1.78 11.13 -8.81
C VAL A 30 -1.10 10.89 -10.15
N LEU A 31 0.19 10.51 -10.12
CA LEU A 31 0.95 10.20 -11.33
C LEU A 31 0.39 8.96 -12.04
N LEU A 32 0.00 7.92 -11.31
CA LEU A 32 -0.63 6.73 -11.87
C LEU A 32 -1.90 7.08 -12.66
N ASN A 33 -2.74 7.95 -12.13
CA ASN A 33 -3.94 8.40 -12.85
C ASN A 33 -3.58 9.07 -14.18
N GLN A 34 -2.56 9.93 -14.16
CA GLN A 34 -2.08 10.60 -15.37
C GLN A 34 -1.54 9.60 -16.40
N GLU A 35 -0.74 8.63 -15.98
CA GLU A 35 -0.21 7.56 -16.84
C GLU A 35 -1.32 6.69 -17.45
N LEU A 36 -2.33 6.32 -16.67
CA LEU A 36 -3.47 5.55 -17.15
C LEU A 36 -4.31 6.34 -18.16
N ILE A 37 -4.53 7.63 -17.93
CA ILE A 37 -5.24 8.51 -18.88
C ILE A 37 -4.45 8.63 -20.19
N GLN A 38 -3.11 8.78 -20.13
CA GLN A 38 -2.25 8.81 -21.33
C GLN A 38 -2.32 7.50 -22.12
N LYS A 39 -2.56 6.38 -21.47
CA LYS A 39 -2.77 5.07 -22.09
C LYS A 39 -4.19 4.87 -22.64
N GLY A 40 -5.06 5.86 -22.51
CA GLY A 40 -6.43 5.85 -23.05
C GLY A 40 -7.49 5.33 -22.06
N PHE A 41 -7.13 5.06 -20.80
CA PHE A 41 -8.13 4.73 -19.78
C PHE A 41 -8.86 6.00 -19.31
N ASN A 42 -10.14 5.88 -19.07
CA ASN A 42 -10.91 6.92 -18.37
C ASN A 42 -11.02 6.54 -16.89
N THR A 43 -10.11 7.05 -16.06
CA THR A 43 -9.95 6.65 -14.64
C THR A 43 -10.09 7.83 -13.69
N GLU A 44 -10.55 7.52 -12.48
CA GLU A 44 -10.49 8.35 -11.27
C GLU A 44 -9.78 7.56 -10.18
N ILE A 45 -8.77 8.13 -9.53
CA ILE A 45 -8.13 7.53 -8.37
C ILE A 45 -8.61 8.21 -7.09
N ILE A 46 -9.12 7.39 -6.17
CA ILE A 46 -9.54 7.77 -4.83
C ILE A 46 -8.42 7.36 -3.88
N GLU A 47 -7.91 8.31 -3.11
CA GLU A 47 -6.82 8.07 -2.18
C GLU A 47 -7.35 8.01 -0.75
N ASP A 48 -7.34 6.81 -0.15
CA ASP A 48 -7.52 6.61 1.28
C ASP A 48 -6.19 6.12 1.86
N CYS A 49 -5.25 7.05 1.97
CA CYS A 49 -3.89 6.80 2.41
C CYS A 49 -3.59 7.59 3.67
N LEU A 50 -3.07 6.93 4.70
CA LEU A 50 -2.83 7.54 6.00
C LEU A 50 -1.43 7.18 6.50
N PRO A 51 -0.53 8.18 6.75
CA PRO A 51 0.76 7.93 7.37
C PRO A 51 0.63 7.16 8.68
N GLY A 52 1.48 6.14 8.87
CA GLY A 52 1.44 5.30 10.07
C GLY A 52 0.48 4.11 9.99
N ARG A 53 -0.36 4.00 8.94
CA ARG A 53 -1.34 2.91 8.83
C ARG A 53 -0.68 1.54 8.82
N THR A 54 -1.16 0.66 9.71
CA THR A 54 -0.80 -0.75 9.83
C THR A 54 -1.78 -1.63 9.04
N THR A 55 -1.48 -2.92 8.90
CA THR A 55 -2.42 -3.87 8.29
C THR A 55 -3.63 -4.11 9.19
N ASN A 56 -3.46 -4.76 10.33
CA ASN A 56 -4.54 -5.17 11.23
C ASN A 56 -4.20 -5.07 12.73
N ILE A 57 -3.17 -4.31 13.08
CA ILE A 57 -2.77 -4.13 14.47
C ILE A 57 -3.05 -2.70 14.94
N ASP A 58 -3.59 -2.57 16.15
CA ASP A 58 -3.78 -1.27 16.79
C ASP A 58 -2.43 -0.68 17.18
N ASP A 59 -2.22 0.60 16.91
CA ASP A 59 -1.06 1.30 17.39
C ASP A 59 -1.35 1.88 18.80
N PRO A 60 -0.67 1.38 19.85
CA PRO A 60 -0.93 1.85 21.22
C PRO A 60 -0.42 3.28 21.47
N GLN A 61 0.44 3.80 20.58
CA GLN A 61 1.01 5.14 20.70
C GLN A 61 0.23 6.16 19.88
N ASP A 62 -0.07 5.81 18.61
CA ASP A 62 -0.61 6.76 17.65
C ASP A 62 -2.13 6.59 17.43
N GLY A 63 -2.71 5.47 17.87
CA GLY A 63 -4.15 5.28 17.96
C GLY A 63 -4.74 4.22 17.02
N ILE A 64 -5.93 3.76 17.40
CA ILE A 64 -6.65 2.66 16.72
C ILE A 64 -7.09 3.00 15.29
N HIS A 65 -7.18 4.27 14.92
CA HIS A 65 -7.54 4.72 13.58
C HIS A 65 -6.48 4.36 12.53
N LEU A 66 -5.27 3.99 12.96
CA LEU A 66 -4.21 3.50 12.09
C LEU A 66 -4.40 2.03 11.69
N ASN A 67 -5.26 1.27 12.37
CA ASN A 67 -5.53 -0.12 12.03
C ASN A 67 -6.36 -0.21 10.74
N GLY A 68 -5.72 -0.65 9.65
CA GLY A 68 -6.34 -0.75 8.32
C GLY A 68 -7.57 -1.64 8.30
N ALA A 69 -7.54 -2.79 8.99
CA ALA A 69 -8.66 -3.74 9.02
C ALA A 69 -9.92 -3.14 9.65
N LYS A 70 -9.77 -2.22 10.60
CA LYS A 70 -10.91 -1.56 11.27
C LYS A 70 -11.62 -0.52 10.39
N VAL A 71 -10.92 0.06 9.43
CA VAL A 71 -11.43 1.19 8.63
C VAL A 71 -11.71 0.84 7.17
N LEU A 72 -11.08 -0.22 6.63
CA LEU A 72 -11.16 -0.58 5.21
C LEU A 72 -12.60 -0.80 4.73
N LYS A 73 -13.42 -1.53 5.48
CA LYS A 73 -14.81 -1.79 5.08
C LYS A 73 -15.62 -0.50 4.92
N SER A 74 -15.45 0.45 5.83
CA SER A 74 -16.11 1.75 5.76
C SER A 74 -15.63 2.55 4.55
N SER A 75 -14.33 2.51 4.27
CA SER A 75 -13.74 3.13 3.08
C SER A 75 -14.33 2.56 1.79
N LEU A 76 -14.36 1.23 1.66
CA LEU A 76 -14.92 0.55 0.49
C LEU A 76 -16.37 0.96 0.23
N LEU A 77 -17.21 0.96 1.27
CA LEU A 77 -18.62 1.30 1.14
C LEU A 77 -18.83 2.78 0.84
N SER A 78 -18.07 3.68 1.46
CA SER A 78 -18.17 5.13 1.25
C SER A 78 -17.78 5.55 -0.15
N HIS A 79 -16.85 4.82 -0.76
CA HIS A 79 -16.32 5.12 -2.10
C HIS A 79 -16.91 4.25 -3.22
N SER A 80 -17.81 3.32 -2.89
CA SER A 80 -18.51 2.50 -3.89
C SER A 80 -19.26 3.39 -4.91
N PRO A 81 -19.33 3.02 -6.20
CA PRO A 81 -18.75 1.80 -6.79
C PRO A 81 -17.25 1.94 -7.08
N ILE A 82 -16.49 0.85 -6.90
CA ILE A 82 -15.05 0.76 -7.11
C ILE A 82 -14.75 -0.36 -8.12
N ASP A 83 -14.03 -0.08 -9.19
CA ASP A 83 -13.62 -1.09 -10.17
C ASP A 83 -12.37 -1.87 -9.71
N LEU A 84 -11.41 -1.16 -9.08
CA LEU A 84 -10.17 -1.76 -8.60
C LEU A 84 -9.78 -1.20 -7.23
N VAL A 85 -9.41 -2.08 -6.31
CA VAL A 85 -8.74 -1.73 -5.05
C VAL A 85 -7.25 -2.04 -5.17
N ILE A 86 -6.41 -1.10 -4.81
CA ILE A 86 -4.95 -1.26 -4.68
C ILE A 86 -4.61 -1.17 -3.19
N LEU A 87 -4.18 -2.28 -2.59
CA LEU A 87 -3.72 -2.35 -1.21
C LEU A 87 -2.19 -2.30 -1.17
N MET A 88 -1.62 -1.31 -0.48
CA MET A 88 -0.19 -1.25 -0.21
C MET A 88 0.04 -0.87 1.26
N LEU A 89 0.21 -1.86 2.11
CA LEU A 89 0.47 -1.77 3.54
C LEU A 89 1.47 -2.82 3.98
N GLY A 90 1.96 -2.70 5.21
CA GLY A 90 2.90 -3.63 5.83
C GLY A 90 4.18 -2.94 6.32
N THR A 91 4.52 -1.78 5.77
CA THR A 91 5.71 -1.04 6.19
C THR A 91 5.64 -0.67 7.67
N ASN A 92 4.53 -0.11 8.15
CA ASN A 92 4.42 0.31 9.54
C ASN A 92 4.35 -0.83 10.54
N ASP A 93 3.91 -2.01 10.10
CA ASP A 93 3.88 -3.23 10.90
C ASP A 93 5.30 -3.74 11.27
N LEU A 94 6.33 -3.29 10.55
CA LEU A 94 7.75 -3.62 10.81
C LEU A 94 8.30 -2.95 12.06
N LYS A 95 7.63 -1.91 12.59
CA LYS A 95 8.08 -1.19 13.77
C LYS A 95 8.30 -2.14 14.94
N PHE A 96 9.41 -1.95 15.64
CA PHE A 96 9.85 -2.82 16.74
C PHE A 96 8.77 -3.05 17.78
N ARG A 97 8.00 -2.00 18.13
CA ARG A 97 6.94 -2.06 19.14
C ARG A 97 5.83 -3.06 18.89
N PHE A 98 5.65 -3.50 17.63
CA PHE A 98 4.60 -4.47 17.30
C PHE A 98 5.06 -5.93 17.41
N HIS A 99 6.36 -6.20 17.50
CA HIS A 99 6.93 -7.54 17.64
C HIS A 99 6.38 -8.55 16.61
N ARG A 100 6.11 -8.09 15.37
CA ARG A 100 5.56 -8.92 14.30
C ARG A 100 6.68 -9.55 13.48
N THR A 101 6.42 -10.76 12.97
CA THR A 101 7.19 -11.40 11.91
C THR A 101 6.60 -11.04 10.55
N ALA A 102 7.30 -11.37 9.44
CA ALA A 102 6.78 -11.19 8.09
C ALA A 102 5.48 -11.99 7.87
N GLU A 103 5.37 -13.19 8.44
CA GLU A 103 4.14 -13.99 8.37
C GLU A 103 2.98 -13.33 9.10
N ASN A 104 3.21 -12.75 10.29
CA ASN A 104 2.15 -12.03 11.00
C ASN A 104 1.65 -10.81 10.21
N ILE A 105 2.55 -10.14 9.48
CA ILE A 105 2.19 -9.02 8.62
C ILE A 105 1.37 -9.52 7.42
N ALA A 106 1.78 -10.64 6.83
CA ALA A 106 1.05 -11.28 5.74
C ALA A 106 -0.34 -11.78 6.19
N ASP A 107 -0.51 -12.25 7.42
CA ASP A 107 -1.83 -12.56 7.98
C ASP A 107 -2.71 -11.31 8.06
N GLY A 108 -2.12 -10.14 8.36
CA GLY A 108 -2.83 -8.86 8.29
C GLY A 108 -3.27 -8.52 6.87
N ILE A 109 -2.42 -8.74 5.87
CA ILE A 109 -2.79 -8.59 4.44
C ILE A 109 -3.91 -9.57 4.07
N LYS A 110 -3.85 -10.82 4.54
CA LYS A 110 -4.91 -11.81 4.32
C LYS A 110 -6.26 -11.32 4.84
N GLU A 111 -6.29 -10.73 6.02
CA GLU A 111 -7.52 -10.14 6.58
C GLU A 111 -8.04 -8.99 5.72
N LEU A 112 -7.16 -8.09 5.26
CA LEU A 112 -7.56 -6.99 4.37
C LEU A 112 -8.09 -7.51 3.03
N ILE A 113 -7.46 -8.51 2.43
CA ILE A 113 -7.95 -9.17 1.22
C ILE A 113 -9.37 -9.72 1.46
N GLN A 114 -9.59 -10.43 2.59
CA GLN A 114 -10.89 -11.00 2.92
C GLN A 114 -11.96 -9.91 3.06
N ILE A 115 -11.63 -8.78 3.70
CA ILE A 115 -12.54 -7.65 3.82
C ILE A 115 -12.96 -7.11 2.44
N VAL A 116 -12.02 -6.98 1.49
CA VAL A 116 -12.35 -6.54 0.13
C VAL A 116 -13.24 -7.56 -0.59
N LEU A 117 -12.87 -8.85 -0.52
CA LEU A 117 -13.62 -9.92 -1.17
C LEU A 117 -15.03 -10.12 -0.59
N ASP A 118 -15.25 -9.81 0.68
CA ASP A 118 -16.55 -9.92 1.34
C ASP A 118 -17.42 -8.68 1.16
N THR A 119 -16.84 -7.53 0.81
CA THR A 119 -17.56 -6.28 0.67
C THR A 119 -18.10 -6.09 -0.76
N ASN A 120 -19.39 -5.77 -0.89
CA ASN A 120 -20.01 -5.44 -2.18
C ASN A 120 -19.73 -3.98 -2.52
N SER A 121 -18.54 -3.69 -3.00
CA SER A 121 -18.09 -2.33 -3.34
C SER A 121 -17.85 -2.12 -4.83
N GLY A 122 -18.09 -3.15 -5.66
CA GLY A 122 -17.91 -3.09 -7.11
C GLY A 122 -19.00 -2.30 -7.85
N SER A 123 -18.91 -2.30 -9.17
CA SER A 123 -19.83 -1.59 -10.04
C SER A 123 -21.28 -2.07 -9.88
N GLY A 124 -22.22 -1.16 -9.78
CA GLY A 124 -23.65 -1.45 -9.65
C GLY A 124 -24.33 -0.56 -8.62
N GLY A 125 -25.59 -0.89 -8.31
CA GLY A 125 -26.37 -0.20 -7.27
C GLY A 125 -26.03 -0.72 -5.86
N TRP A 126 -26.47 0.00 -4.84
CA TRP A 126 -26.20 -0.31 -3.44
C TRP A 126 -26.59 -1.75 -3.00
N HIS A 127 -27.61 -2.31 -3.64
CA HIS A 127 -28.10 -3.67 -3.33
C HIS A 127 -27.52 -4.76 -4.25
N ASP A 128 -26.67 -4.41 -5.20
CA ASP A 128 -26.07 -5.37 -6.11
C ASP A 128 -24.93 -6.12 -5.43
N ILE A 129 -24.77 -7.39 -5.81
CA ILE A 129 -23.69 -8.25 -5.29
C ILE A 129 -22.53 -8.19 -6.29
N ASN A 130 -21.82 -7.09 -6.29
CA ASN A 130 -20.66 -6.89 -7.14
C ASN A 130 -19.42 -6.60 -6.31
N LYS A 131 -18.34 -7.27 -6.63
CA LYS A 131 -17.04 -7.13 -5.97
C LYS A 131 -16.12 -6.24 -6.79
N SER A 132 -15.27 -5.50 -6.10
CA SER A 132 -14.16 -4.81 -6.74
C SER A 132 -13.07 -5.81 -7.13
N ASN A 133 -12.35 -5.56 -8.23
CA ASN A 133 -11.08 -6.22 -8.47
C ASN A 133 -10.06 -5.79 -7.38
N LEU A 134 -9.06 -6.61 -7.15
CA LEU A 134 -8.06 -6.37 -6.09
C LEU A 134 -6.65 -6.66 -6.58
N VAL A 135 -5.75 -5.77 -6.25
CA VAL A 135 -4.29 -5.94 -6.37
C VAL A 135 -3.66 -5.64 -5.01
N VAL A 136 -2.76 -6.49 -4.57
CA VAL A 136 -1.89 -6.26 -3.41
C VAL A 136 -0.52 -5.86 -3.92
N ILE A 137 0.05 -4.84 -3.32
CA ILE A 137 1.43 -4.41 -3.56
C ILE A 137 2.24 -4.70 -2.30
N CYS A 138 3.25 -5.55 -2.42
CA CYS A 138 4.25 -5.70 -1.37
C CYS A 138 5.11 -4.43 -1.38
N PRO A 139 5.19 -3.67 -0.26
CA PRO A 139 6.06 -2.50 -0.19
C PRO A 139 7.52 -2.91 -0.35
N PRO A 140 8.39 -2.02 -0.84
CA PRO A 140 9.81 -2.33 -0.92
C PRO A 140 10.43 -2.49 0.46
N SER A 141 11.52 -3.23 0.52
CA SER A 141 12.31 -3.39 1.74
C SER A 141 12.80 -2.04 2.26
N LEU A 142 13.00 -1.96 3.57
CA LEU A 142 13.60 -0.78 4.19
C LEU A 142 15.02 -0.57 3.63
N GLY A 143 15.51 0.67 3.67
CA GLY A 143 16.87 0.99 3.26
C GLY A 143 17.91 0.62 4.31
N GLU A 144 19.16 0.38 3.87
CA GLU A 144 20.28 -0.01 4.74
C GLU A 144 20.55 0.97 5.90
N LYS A 145 20.20 2.24 5.74
CA LYS A 145 20.33 3.24 6.80
C LYS A 145 19.52 2.87 8.06
N SER A 146 18.51 2.02 7.95
CA SER A 146 17.76 1.51 9.11
C SER A 146 18.60 0.66 10.07
N TYR A 147 19.78 0.21 9.64
CA TYR A 147 20.77 -0.45 10.50
C TYR A 147 21.70 0.52 11.26
N ASP A 148 21.74 1.80 10.91
CA ASP A 148 22.61 2.76 11.57
C ASP A 148 22.10 3.09 12.98
N PRO A 149 22.81 2.71 14.06
CA PRO A 149 22.40 3.05 15.43
C PRO A 149 22.35 4.55 15.72
N ASN A 150 22.97 5.36 14.86
CA ASN A 150 22.94 6.82 14.98
C ASN A 150 21.74 7.43 14.23
N TRP A 151 21.01 6.65 13.45
CA TRP A 151 19.77 7.13 12.84
C TRP A 151 18.73 7.39 13.93
N ILE A 152 18.12 8.57 13.90
CA ILE A 152 17.25 9.05 14.97
C ILE A 152 16.08 8.11 15.30
N ASN A 153 15.58 7.37 14.30
CA ASN A 153 14.45 6.43 14.45
C ASN A 153 14.91 4.97 14.57
N PHE A 154 16.21 4.69 14.70
CA PHE A 154 16.75 3.33 14.74
C PHE A 154 15.99 2.39 15.69
N LYS A 155 15.73 2.82 16.93
CA LYS A 155 15.04 2.00 17.94
C LYS A 155 13.60 1.65 17.57
N GLU A 156 12.93 2.51 16.81
CA GLU A 156 11.56 2.26 16.34
C GLU A 156 11.53 1.18 15.25
N TRP A 157 12.60 1.10 14.45
CA TRP A 157 12.69 0.24 13.28
C TRP A 157 13.71 -0.90 13.43
N GLU A 158 14.20 -1.14 14.64
CA GLU A 158 15.19 -2.21 14.93
C GLU A 158 14.66 -3.57 14.46
N GLY A 159 15.47 -4.30 13.68
CA GLY A 159 15.09 -5.56 13.05
C GLY A 159 14.04 -5.43 11.92
N GLY A 160 13.70 -4.23 11.52
CA GLY A 160 12.71 -3.99 10.47
C GLY A 160 13.21 -4.34 9.07
N LEU A 161 14.51 -4.12 8.80
CA LEU A 161 15.07 -4.40 7.47
C LEU A 161 15.02 -5.90 7.16
N GLU A 162 15.48 -6.74 8.06
CA GLU A 162 15.45 -8.21 7.88
C GLU A 162 14.03 -8.69 7.60
N LYS A 163 13.08 -8.27 8.43
CA LYS A 163 11.67 -8.61 8.26
C LYS A 163 11.12 -8.11 6.93
N SER A 164 11.53 -6.90 6.50
CA SER A 164 11.05 -6.32 5.23
C SER A 164 11.50 -7.11 4.01
N THR A 165 12.69 -7.73 4.05
CA THR A 165 13.18 -8.59 2.95
C THR A 165 12.40 -9.91 2.83
N GLU A 166 11.73 -10.34 3.89
CA GLU A 166 10.93 -11.56 3.94
C GLU A 166 9.46 -11.33 3.56
N LEU A 167 9.01 -10.05 3.50
CA LEU A 167 7.60 -9.73 3.24
C LEU A 167 7.12 -10.30 1.91
N HIS A 168 7.92 -10.18 0.84
CA HIS A 168 7.50 -10.64 -0.47
C HIS A 168 7.10 -12.13 -0.45
N PHE A 169 7.92 -13.01 0.11
CA PHE A 169 7.63 -14.44 0.17
C PHE A 169 6.38 -14.75 0.99
N SER A 170 6.20 -14.03 2.10
CA SER A 170 5.02 -14.20 2.95
C SER A 170 3.76 -13.69 2.26
N PHE A 171 3.81 -12.57 1.56
CA PHE A 171 2.69 -12.02 0.78
C PHE A 171 2.35 -12.90 -0.43
N GLU A 172 3.36 -13.41 -1.15
CA GLU A 172 3.16 -14.32 -2.28
C GLU A 172 2.37 -15.56 -1.88
N LYS A 173 2.73 -16.17 -0.75
CA LYS A 173 2.01 -17.32 -0.20
C LYS A 173 0.54 -17.00 0.05
N VAL A 174 0.24 -15.88 0.70
CA VAL A 174 -1.13 -15.46 1.00
C VAL A 174 -1.90 -15.11 -0.27
N CYS A 175 -1.34 -14.29 -1.14
CA CYS A 175 -2.00 -13.84 -2.37
C CYS A 175 -2.28 -15.03 -3.31
N SER A 176 -1.34 -15.96 -3.44
CA SER A 176 -1.53 -17.19 -4.22
C SER A 176 -2.66 -18.06 -3.67
N GLN A 177 -2.75 -18.25 -2.34
CA GLN A 177 -3.82 -19.00 -1.70
C GLN A 177 -5.20 -18.37 -1.90
N MET A 178 -5.26 -17.04 -1.94
CA MET A 178 -6.50 -16.28 -2.08
C MET A 178 -6.86 -15.94 -3.54
N GLY A 179 -6.01 -16.30 -4.52
CA GLY A 179 -6.22 -16.00 -5.93
C GLY A 179 -6.14 -14.50 -6.26
N VAL A 180 -5.36 -13.73 -5.51
CA VAL A 180 -5.20 -12.29 -5.67
C VAL A 180 -3.85 -11.97 -6.32
N HIS A 181 -3.83 -11.00 -7.22
CA HIS A 181 -2.61 -10.58 -7.88
C HIS A 181 -1.69 -9.81 -6.92
N LEU A 182 -0.44 -10.27 -6.80
CA LEU A 182 0.62 -9.58 -6.06
C LEU A 182 1.55 -8.85 -7.02
N ILE A 183 1.93 -7.64 -6.66
CA ILE A 183 3.00 -6.87 -7.29
C ILE A 183 4.10 -6.65 -6.26
N ASP A 184 5.33 -7.02 -6.58
CA ASP A 184 6.48 -6.73 -5.73
C ASP A 184 7.08 -5.37 -6.09
N ALA A 185 6.96 -4.39 -5.21
CA ALA A 185 7.54 -3.07 -5.45
C ALA A 185 9.08 -3.07 -5.44
N ASN A 186 9.73 -4.08 -4.85
CA ASN A 186 11.19 -4.22 -4.89
C ASN A 186 11.75 -4.32 -6.32
N GLU A 187 10.97 -4.82 -7.28
CA GLU A 187 11.41 -4.94 -8.67
C GLU A 187 11.74 -3.58 -9.32
N PHE A 188 11.15 -2.49 -8.84
CA PHE A 188 11.29 -1.18 -9.48
C PHE A 188 11.31 0.02 -8.54
N CYS A 189 11.23 -0.21 -7.22
CA CYS A 189 11.19 0.85 -6.22
C CYS A 189 12.10 0.53 -5.03
N GLN A 190 12.58 1.57 -4.37
CA GLN A 190 13.35 1.46 -3.12
C GLN A 190 13.14 2.71 -2.29
N SER A 191 13.41 2.64 -0.98
CA SER A 191 13.43 3.79 -0.09
C SER A 191 14.53 4.80 -0.50
N SER A 192 14.46 6.01 0.04
CA SER A 192 15.47 7.03 -0.24
C SER A 192 16.78 6.69 0.50
N SER A 193 17.90 7.30 0.04
CA SER A 193 19.18 7.18 0.74
C SER A 193 19.25 7.98 2.05
N ILE A 194 18.31 8.90 2.24
CA ILE A 194 18.25 9.79 3.41
C ILE A 194 17.30 9.21 4.45
N ASP A 195 16.13 8.77 4.02
CA ASP A 195 15.10 8.13 4.84
C ASP A 195 14.91 6.68 4.40
N PRO A 196 15.28 5.68 5.24
CA PRO A 196 15.20 4.29 4.85
C PRO A 196 13.77 3.75 4.75
N ILE A 197 12.76 4.55 5.06
CA ILE A 197 11.35 4.17 5.07
C ILE A 197 10.61 4.73 3.86
N HIS A 198 10.85 6.00 3.52
CA HIS A 198 10.06 6.73 2.55
C HIS A 198 10.75 6.86 1.20
N TRP A 199 9.95 7.19 0.19
CA TRP A 199 10.38 7.30 -1.19
C TRP A 199 10.79 8.71 -1.55
N SER A 200 11.80 8.84 -2.42
CA SER A 200 12.11 10.11 -3.06
C SER A 200 11.06 10.46 -4.13
N LYS A 201 10.98 11.74 -4.50
CA LYS A 201 10.12 12.21 -5.60
C LYS A 201 10.35 11.42 -6.90
N LYS A 202 11.62 11.08 -7.18
CA LYS A 202 11.99 10.24 -8.35
C LYS A 202 11.38 8.85 -8.25
N MET A 203 11.31 8.26 -7.05
CA MET A 203 10.72 6.94 -6.87
C MET A 203 9.20 6.95 -7.07
N HIS A 204 8.50 7.99 -6.62
CA HIS A 204 7.08 8.14 -6.91
C HIS A 204 6.78 8.10 -8.42
N LEU A 205 7.58 8.80 -9.23
CA LEU A 205 7.44 8.77 -10.69
C LEU A 205 7.73 7.37 -11.24
N LYS A 206 8.89 6.79 -10.90
CA LYS A 206 9.28 5.47 -11.40
C LYS A 206 8.26 4.39 -11.04
N PHE A 207 7.72 4.44 -9.82
CA PHE A 207 6.70 3.51 -9.35
C PHE A 207 5.42 3.63 -10.17
N SER A 208 4.89 4.84 -10.37
CA SER A 208 3.66 5.08 -11.13
C SER A 208 3.76 4.60 -12.58
N GLU A 209 4.88 4.87 -13.25
CA GLU A 209 5.13 4.42 -14.63
C GLU A 209 5.12 2.89 -14.76
N ASN A 210 5.76 2.18 -13.83
CA ASN A 210 5.80 0.72 -13.85
C ASN A 210 4.44 0.11 -13.46
N LEU A 211 3.79 0.66 -12.44
CA LEU A 211 2.47 0.21 -12.03
C LEU A 211 1.43 0.40 -13.15
N ALA A 212 1.48 1.53 -13.86
CA ALA A 212 0.59 1.77 -15.01
C ALA A 212 0.79 0.75 -16.14
N LYS A 213 2.04 0.33 -16.40
CA LYS A 213 2.33 -0.74 -17.38
C LYS A 213 1.76 -2.09 -16.93
N ILE A 214 1.91 -2.43 -15.64
CA ILE A 214 1.39 -3.68 -15.08
C ILE A 214 -0.13 -3.70 -15.14
N ILE A 215 -0.80 -2.61 -14.76
CA ILE A 215 -2.26 -2.51 -14.82
C ILE A 215 -2.73 -2.68 -16.25
N ASP A 216 -2.16 -1.97 -17.22
CA ASP A 216 -2.50 -2.04 -18.63
C ASP A 216 -2.36 -3.47 -19.21
N GLN A 217 -1.33 -4.20 -18.81
CA GLN A 217 -0.99 -5.51 -19.38
C GLN A 217 -1.64 -6.70 -18.66
N LYS A 218 -1.83 -6.60 -17.35
CA LYS A 218 -2.17 -7.76 -16.50
C LYS A 218 -3.44 -7.62 -15.69
N ILE A 219 -3.92 -6.40 -15.46
CA ILE A 219 -5.08 -6.13 -14.61
C ILE A 219 -6.25 -5.68 -15.47
N LYS A 220 -7.39 -6.33 -15.32
CA LYS A 220 -8.63 -5.88 -15.98
C LYS A 220 -9.24 -4.74 -15.17
N LEU A 221 -9.32 -3.57 -15.76
CA LEU A 221 -10.08 -2.42 -15.26
C LEU A 221 -11.52 -2.42 -15.74
#